data_4eeb48ef8b5f5d321c42541a766fa658
#
_entry.id   4eeb48ef8b5f5d321c42541a766fa658
#
_cell.length_a   1.000
_cell.length_b   1.000
_cell.length_c   1.000
_cell.angle_alpha   90.00
_cell.angle_beta   90.00
_cell.angle_gamma   90.00
#
_symmetry.space_group_name_H-M   'P 1'
#
loop_
_entity.id
_entity.type
_entity.pdbx_description
1 polymer ?
#
loop_
_entity_poly.entity_id
_entity_poly.type
_entity_poly.pdbx_seq_one_letter_code
_entity_poly.pdbx_strand_id
1 'polypeptide(L)' 'MKICLVVDDSTVIRKIARRILEEMDFQIVEAEDGEKALEVCKRGLPDAILLDWNMPIMDGYEFLGNLRRMPGGEPHTG' A
#
# COMPACT_ATOMS: atom_id res chain seq x y z
N MET A 1 -12.94 -2.27 11.25
CA MET A 1 -11.59 -2.85 11.11
C MET A 1 -10.80 -2.03 10.12
N LYS A 2 -9.57 -1.68 10.46
CA LYS A 2 -8.73 -0.87 9.57
C LYS A 2 -7.99 -1.76 8.59
N ILE A 3 -7.83 -1.26 7.37
CA ILE A 3 -7.16 -1.99 6.29
C ILE A 3 -5.79 -1.36 6.04
N CYS A 4 -4.76 -2.20 6.01
CA CYS A 4 -3.41 -1.79 5.65
C CYS A 4 -2.98 -2.49 4.35
N LEU A 5 -2.54 -1.71 3.38
CA LEU A 5 -1.96 -2.23 2.14
C LEU A 5 -0.45 -2.34 2.33
N VAL A 6 0.08 -3.53 2.14
CA VAL A 6 1.54 -3.78 2.22
C VAL A 6 2.07 -3.95 0.80
N VAL A 7 2.96 -3.07 0.40
CA VAL A 7 3.52 -3.06 -0.96
C VAL A 7 5.02 -3.34 -0.89
N ASP A 8 5.43 -4.51 -1.36
CA ASP A 8 6.81 -4.94 -1.34
C ASP A 8 6.99 -6.06 -2.35
N ASP A 9 8.09 -6.09 -3.07
CA ASP A 9 8.37 -7.14 -4.04
C ASP A 9 8.77 -8.47 -3.39
N SER A 10 9.16 -8.44 -2.12
CA SER A 10 9.54 -9.63 -1.37
C SER A 10 8.34 -10.27 -0.67
N THR A 11 8.06 -11.51 -1.03
CA THR A 11 6.99 -12.28 -0.37
C THR A 11 7.28 -12.46 1.12
N VAL A 12 8.54 -12.66 1.48
CA VAL A 12 8.95 -12.86 2.86
C VAL A 12 8.68 -11.61 3.70
N ILE A 13 9.06 -10.46 3.18
CA ILE A 13 8.85 -9.18 3.88
C ILE A 13 7.36 -8.89 4.04
N ARG A 14 6.56 -9.14 2.97
CA ARG A 14 5.11 -8.96 3.08
C ARG A 14 4.50 -9.83 4.17
N LYS A 15 4.95 -11.08 4.29
CA LYS A 15 4.43 -11.99 5.31
C LYS A 15 4.81 -11.55 6.72
N ILE A 16 6.02 -11.04 6.91
CA ILE A 16 6.47 -10.52 8.20
C ILE A 16 5.64 -9.30 8.59
N ALA A 17 5.50 -8.37 7.66
CA ALA A 17 4.70 -7.16 7.90
C ALA A 17 3.23 -7.53 8.20
N ARG A 18 2.68 -8.47 7.46
CA ARG A 18 1.32 -8.95 7.68
C ARG A 18 1.12 -9.47 9.11
N ARG A 19 2.05 -10.31 9.57
CA ARG A 19 1.95 -10.88 10.92
C ARG A 19 1.94 -9.79 11.99
N ILE A 20 2.85 -8.82 11.86
CA ILE A 20 2.96 -7.73 12.83
C ILE A 20 1.70 -6.87 12.82
N LEU A 21 1.21 -6.52 11.64
CA LEU A 21 0.05 -5.64 11.50
C LEU A 21 -1.26 -6.33 11.90
N GLU A 22 -1.37 -7.62 11.65
CA GLU A 22 -2.55 -8.37 12.10
C GLU A 22 -2.65 -8.40 13.62
N GLU A 23 -1.51 -8.42 14.31
CA GLU A 23 -1.50 -8.32 15.77
C GLU A 23 -1.96 -6.94 16.25
N MET A 24 -1.91 -5.93 15.39
CA MET A 24 -2.40 -4.58 15.66
C MET A 24 -3.85 -4.37 15.19
N ASP A 25 -4.56 -5.45 14.92
CA ASP A 25 -5.95 -5.44 14.47
C ASP A 25 -6.17 -4.84 13.08
N PHE A 26 -5.15 -4.87 12.22
CA PHE A 26 -5.31 -4.51 10.81
C PHE A 26 -5.72 -5.70 9.98
N GLN A 27 -6.56 -5.43 8.99
CA GLN A 27 -6.80 -6.36 7.90
C GLN A 27 -5.79 -6.03 6.80
N ILE A 28 -5.08 -7.04 6.29
CA ILE A 28 -3.96 -6.82 5.38
C ILE A 28 -4.34 -7.16 3.95
N VAL A 29 -3.98 -6.26 3.03
CA VAL A 29 -4.00 -6.50 1.60
C VAL A 29 -2.55 -6.37 1.13
N GLU A 30 -2.11 -7.29 0.28
CA GLU A 30 -0.75 -7.31 -0.21
C GLU A 30 -0.69 -6.96 -1.70
N ALA A 31 0.37 -6.23 -2.09
CA ALA A 31 0.69 -5.97 -3.48
C ALA A 31 2.19 -6.16 -3.68
N GLU A 32 2.57 -6.76 -4.80
CA GLU A 32 3.98 -7.04 -5.06
C GLU A 32 4.72 -5.87 -5.71
N ASP A 33 3.98 -4.91 -6.26
CA ASP A 33 4.55 -3.71 -6.88
C ASP A 33 3.57 -2.55 -6.84
N GLY A 34 4.03 -1.38 -7.29
CA GLY A 34 3.23 -0.16 -7.25
C GLY A 34 2.03 -0.20 -8.19
N GLU A 35 2.14 -0.89 -9.32
CA GLU A 35 1.04 -1.02 -10.27
C GLU A 35 -0.12 -1.78 -9.66
N LYS A 36 0.17 -2.91 -9.01
CA LYS A 36 -0.85 -3.69 -8.33
C LYS A 36 -1.42 -2.96 -7.11
N ALA A 37 -0.57 -2.21 -6.42
CA ALA A 37 -1.01 -1.37 -5.31
C ALA A 37 -2.02 -0.32 -5.77
N LEU A 38 -1.79 0.30 -6.92
CA LEU A 38 -2.73 1.26 -7.48
C LEU A 38 -4.07 0.61 -7.84
N GLU A 39 -4.05 -0.59 -8.38
CA GLU A 39 -5.28 -1.32 -8.65
C GLU A 39 -6.11 -1.56 -7.38
N VAL A 40 -5.44 -1.91 -6.30
CA VAL A 40 -6.11 -2.07 -5.01
C VAL A 40 -6.72 -0.75 -4.55
N CYS A 41 -5.97 0.33 -4.65
CA CYS A 41 -6.43 1.66 -4.24
C CYS A 41 -7.61 2.16 -5.08
N LYS A 42 -7.68 1.77 -6.34
CA LYS A 42 -8.81 2.13 -7.20
C LYS A 42 -10.11 1.48 -6.79
N ARG A 43 -10.04 0.33 -6.13
CA ARG A 43 -11.22 -0.37 -5.61
C ARG A 43 -11.69 0.20 -4.28
N GLY A 44 -10.78 0.78 -3.52
CA GLY A 44 -11.06 1.39 -2.23
C GLY A 44 -9.76 1.72 -1.53
N LEU A 45 -9.64 2.95 -1.06
CA LEU A 45 -8.41 3.39 -0.39
C LEU A 45 -8.26 2.71 0.97
N PRO A 46 -7.07 2.15 1.26
CA PRO A 46 -6.80 1.58 2.58
C PRO A 46 -6.62 2.68 3.64
N ASP A 47 -6.70 2.30 4.89
CA ASP A 47 -6.46 3.24 6.01
C ASP A 47 -4.98 3.55 6.18
N ALA A 48 -4.11 2.61 5.81
CA ALA A 48 -2.65 2.77 5.89
C ALA A 48 -1.99 2.03 4.74
N ILE A 49 -0.81 2.49 4.35
CA ILE A 49 0.00 1.87 3.31
C ILE A 49 1.44 1.73 3.82
N LEU A 50 1.95 0.51 3.78
CA LEU A 50 3.36 0.23 4.05
C LEU A 50 4.05 0.00 2.71
N LEU A 51 5.02 0.83 2.37
CA LEU A 51 5.56 0.94 1.03
C LEU A 51 7.08 0.69 0.98
N ASP A 52 7.51 -0.20 0.06
CA ASP A 52 8.91 -0.38 -0.28
C ASP A 52 9.27 0.57 -1.43
N TRP A 53 10.35 1.33 -1.26
CA TRP A 53 10.80 2.32 -2.24
C TRP A 53 11.52 1.73 -3.45
N ASN A 54 11.95 0.46 -3.39
CA ASN A 54 12.74 -0.19 -4.44
C ASN A 54 11.93 -1.20 -5.26
N MET A 55 10.74 -0.81 -5.70
CA MET A 55 9.91 -1.70 -6.50
C MET A 55 10.32 -1.72 -7.98
N PRO A 56 10.30 -2.90 -8.64
CA PRO A 56 10.86 -3.03 -9.97
C PRO A 56 10.00 -2.40 -11.09
N ILE A 57 8.69 -2.34 -10.95
CA ILE A 57 7.80 -1.84 -12.00
C ILE A 57 7.47 -0.37 -11.78
N MET A 58 7.13 -0.01 -10.56
CA MET A 58 6.80 1.35 -10.19
C MET A 58 7.40 1.58 -8.81
N ASP A 59 8.30 2.53 -8.68
CA ASP A 59 8.91 2.80 -7.40
C ASP A 59 7.93 3.51 -6.44
N GLY A 60 8.31 3.57 -5.16
CA GLY A 60 7.45 4.17 -4.15
C GLY A 60 7.11 5.62 -4.43
N TYR A 61 8.02 6.34 -5.07
CA TYR A 61 7.82 7.74 -5.41
C TYR A 61 6.74 7.91 -6.48
N GLU A 62 6.82 7.11 -7.54
CA GLU A 62 5.81 7.13 -8.61
C GLU A 62 4.45 6.70 -8.08
N PHE A 63 4.42 5.68 -7.22
CA PHE A 63 3.18 5.21 -6.62
C PHE A 63 2.50 6.33 -5.85
N LEU A 64 3.24 7.05 -5.01
CA LEU A 64 2.68 8.15 -4.22
C LEU A 64 2.15 9.26 -5.12
N GLY A 65 2.89 9.60 -6.19
CA GLY A 65 2.44 10.60 -7.14
C GLY A 65 1.14 10.22 -7.82
N ASN A 66 1.02 8.97 -8.27
CA ASN A 66 -0.19 8.47 -8.89
C ASN A 66 -1.36 8.40 -7.92
N LEU A 67 -1.09 7.98 -6.70
CA LEU A 67 -2.12 7.91 -5.66
C LEU A 67 -2.72 9.27 -5.36
N ARG A 68 -1.89 10.31 -5.30
CA ARG A 68 -2.35 11.67 -5.04
C ARG A 68 -3.22 12.24 -6.14
N ARG A 69 -3.07 11.75 -7.37
CA ARG A 69 -3.88 12.16 -8.52
C ARG A 69 -5.23 11.47 -8.57
N MET A 70 -5.40 10.41 -7.80
CA MET A 70 -6.67 9.67 -7.75
C MET A 70 -7.69 10.43 -6.91
N PRO A 71 -8.99 10.39 -7.29
CA PRO A 71 -10.04 10.93 -6.43
C PRO A 71 -9.99 10.26 -5.06
N GLY A 72 -9.98 11.05 -4.00
CA GLY A 72 -9.90 10.55 -2.63
C GLY A 72 -8.48 10.24 -2.16
N GLY A 73 -7.48 10.27 -3.05
CA GLY A 73 -6.10 10.02 -2.70
C GLY A 73 -5.31 11.26 -2.32
N GLU A 74 -5.92 12.41 -2.41
CA GLU A 74 -5.27 13.67 -2.10
C GLU A 74 -5.03 13.84 -0.62
N PRO A 75 -3.87 14.38 -0.21
CA PRO A 75 -3.63 14.60 1.20
C PRO A 75 -4.60 15.64 1.75
N HIS A 76 -5.13 15.36 2.92
CA HIS A 76 -5.93 16.35 3.63
C HIS A 76 -5.01 17.39 4.22
N THR A 77 -5.18 18.63 3.78
CA THR A 77 -4.47 19.74 4.36
C THR A 77 -5.35 20.34 5.46
N GLY A 78 -4.89 20.23 6.60
CA GLY A 78 -5.64 20.85 7.70
C GLY A 78 -5.74 19.99 8.83
#